data_7bcecfda19e8269f8b2ab8b2a089161d
#
_entry.id   7bcecfda19e8269f8b2ab8b2a089161d
#
_cell.length_a   1.000
_cell.length_b   1.000
_cell.length_c   1.000
_cell.angle_alpha   90.00
_cell.angle_beta   90.00
_cell.angle_gamma   90.00
#
_symmetry.space_group_name_H-M   'P 1'
#
loop_
_entity.id
_entity.type
_entity.pdbx_description
1 polymer ?
#
loop_
_entity_poly.entity_id
_entity_poly.type
_entity_poly.pdbx_seq_one_letter_code
_entity_poly.pdbx_strand_id
1 'polypeptide(L)'
;MNWRKEWKTLAILAGGFLVCFYLPMGSERFQGAILESLHLVKWYAREHVLLCLIPAFFIAGAIGVFVSQASVMKYLGAKANKVLAYGVASVSGTILAVCSCTVLPLFAGIYKMGAGLGPACAFLYSGPAINVLAIVLTARILGLPLGIARAVGAILFSVVIGLLMHLIFRKEEEAKANGQMAMPEPEVARPLWQNAVYFALMVGILVFSNWGAPNDFHFELTDGSSFRAAVVLSPEEAGLDEPAFVVKGLEGERAGDEFAIPVAEVASRTPAAGVWTSIWRHKWRITSGFAVLFGLVLGLWFAVPWWKILAAAVPPAILALAVPSGGLWVLLPFGAGIVGLAVILNSCEGELEEWLGTSWTFAKQILPLLLGGVLVAGLLLGRVGHEGLIPSGWVVRLVGGNSLWANFFASVAGALMYFATLTEVPILQGLIGAGMGKGPALALLLAGPALSLPNMLVIRSIMGTKKTVVFVLLVVVMATLSGMVFGAFF
;
A
#
# COMPACT_ATOMS: atom_id res chain seq x y z
N MET A 1 -5.79 -48.35 -9.21
CA MET A 1 -5.76 -46.87 -9.20
C MET A 1 -7.15 -46.36 -8.83
N ASN A 2 -7.27 -45.56 -7.76
CA ASN A 2 -8.58 -45.12 -7.28
C ASN A 2 -8.96 -43.77 -7.95
N TRP A 3 -9.65 -43.82 -9.08
CA TRP A 3 -10.02 -42.67 -9.91
C TRP A 3 -10.70 -41.53 -9.13
N ARG A 4 -11.45 -41.85 -8.09
CA ARG A 4 -12.09 -40.82 -7.23
C ARG A 4 -11.11 -39.98 -6.42
N LYS A 5 -9.89 -40.47 -6.17
CA LYS A 5 -8.84 -39.72 -5.48
C LYS A 5 -7.90 -39.01 -6.46
N GLU A 6 -7.66 -39.61 -7.62
CA GLU A 6 -6.65 -39.15 -8.60
C GLU A 6 -7.20 -38.18 -9.64
N TRP A 7 -8.52 -38.08 -9.84
CA TRP A 7 -9.10 -37.22 -10.88
C TRP A 7 -8.71 -35.74 -10.76
N LYS A 8 -8.54 -35.23 -9.51
CA LYS A 8 -8.12 -33.83 -9.29
C LYS A 8 -6.69 -33.62 -9.77
N THR A 9 -5.79 -34.54 -9.45
CA THR A 9 -4.39 -34.50 -9.89
C THR A 9 -4.31 -34.62 -11.41
N LEU A 10 -5.09 -35.54 -12.01
CA LEU A 10 -5.18 -35.69 -13.44
C LEU A 10 -5.74 -34.43 -14.13
N ALA A 11 -6.80 -33.84 -13.58
CA ALA A 11 -7.37 -32.61 -14.10
C ALA A 11 -6.39 -31.42 -14.05
N ILE A 12 -5.60 -31.30 -12.98
CA ILE A 12 -4.56 -30.27 -12.86
C ILE A 12 -3.44 -30.52 -13.89
N LEU A 13 -2.96 -31.75 -14.04
CA LEU A 13 -1.92 -32.08 -15.00
C LEU A 13 -2.39 -31.91 -16.43
N ALA A 14 -3.59 -32.41 -16.77
CA ALA A 14 -4.17 -32.26 -18.11
C ALA A 14 -4.46 -30.77 -18.40
N GLY A 15 -5.02 -30.03 -17.44
CA GLY A 15 -5.25 -28.59 -17.58
C GLY A 15 -3.95 -27.83 -17.79
N GLY A 16 -2.92 -28.12 -16.99
CA GLY A 16 -1.58 -27.52 -17.14
C GLY A 16 -0.97 -27.81 -18.51
N PHE A 17 -1.06 -29.08 -18.96
CA PHE A 17 -0.60 -29.48 -20.29
C PHE A 17 -1.35 -28.71 -21.40
N LEU A 18 -2.68 -28.66 -21.36
CA LEU A 18 -3.48 -27.94 -22.34
C LEU A 18 -3.17 -26.45 -22.37
N VAL A 19 -2.99 -25.82 -21.22
CA VAL A 19 -2.58 -24.40 -21.14
C VAL A 19 -1.22 -24.22 -21.82
N CYS A 20 -0.23 -25.05 -21.53
CA CYS A 20 1.09 -24.96 -22.16
C CYS A 20 1.03 -25.25 -23.67
N PHE A 21 0.22 -26.24 -24.09
CA PHE A 21 0.11 -26.64 -25.49
C PHE A 21 -0.55 -25.55 -26.36
N TYR A 22 -1.57 -24.86 -25.84
CA TYR A 22 -2.28 -23.80 -26.55
C TYR A 22 -1.79 -22.39 -26.21
N LEU A 23 -0.60 -22.24 -25.61
CA LEU A 23 -0.04 -20.94 -25.27
C LEU A 23 0.07 -20.06 -26.55
N PRO A 24 -0.60 -18.91 -26.61
CA PRO A 24 -0.66 -18.09 -27.82
C PRO A 24 0.62 -17.25 -28.00
N MET A 25 1.79 -17.92 -28.08
CA MET A 25 3.11 -17.27 -28.16
C MET A 25 3.28 -16.37 -29.40
N GLY A 26 2.49 -16.61 -30.47
CA GLY A 26 2.48 -15.76 -31.66
C GLY A 26 1.64 -14.48 -31.55
N SER A 27 0.93 -14.29 -30.44
CA SER A 27 0.11 -13.09 -30.22
C SER A 27 0.97 -11.98 -29.63
N GLU A 28 1.06 -10.84 -30.33
CA GLU A 28 1.77 -9.63 -29.82
C GLU A 28 1.22 -9.19 -28.47
N ARG A 29 -0.10 -9.28 -28.28
CA ARG A 29 -0.76 -8.96 -27.02
C ARG A 29 -0.29 -9.85 -25.88
N PHE A 30 -0.15 -11.16 -26.11
CA PHE A 30 0.31 -12.09 -25.09
C PHE A 30 1.76 -11.85 -24.72
N GLN A 31 2.63 -11.60 -25.71
CA GLN A 31 4.02 -11.25 -25.50
C GLN A 31 4.15 -9.94 -24.73
N GLY A 32 3.38 -8.91 -25.15
CA GLY A 32 3.31 -7.62 -24.44
C GLY A 32 2.87 -7.79 -22.99
N ALA A 33 1.82 -8.55 -22.70
CA ALA A 33 1.32 -8.78 -21.35
C ALA A 33 2.34 -9.49 -20.45
N ILE A 34 3.12 -10.45 -20.98
CA ILE A 34 4.22 -11.08 -20.22
C ILE A 34 5.29 -10.04 -19.87
N LEU A 35 5.70 -9.23 -20.85
CA LEU A 35 6.70 -8.20 -20.65
C LEU A 35 6.23 -7.17 -19.60
N GLU A 36 4.98 -6.73 -19.70
CA GLU A 36 4.38 -5.81 -18.74
C GLU A 36 4.27 -6.40 -17.33
N SER A 37 4.01 -7.71 -17.21
CA SER A 37 4.03 -8.38 -15.91
C SER A 37 5.40 -8.32 -15.24
N LEU A 38 6.47 -8.53 -16.01
CA LEU A 38 7.85 -8.44 -15.53
C LEU A 38 8.25 -6.99 -15.22
N HIS A 39 7.82 -6.04 -16.05
CA HIS A 39 8.02 -4.61 -15.77
C HIS A 39 7.35 -4.19 -14.47
N LEU A 40 6.11 -4.62 -14.22
CA LEU A 40 5.39 -4.32 -12.98
C LEU A 40 6.08 -4.91 -11.76
N VAL A 41 6.54 -6.17 -11.83
CA VAL A 41 7.33 -6.80 -10.74
C VAL A 41 8.63 -6.05 -10.49
N LYS A 42 9.36 -5.69 -11.55
CA LYS A 42 10.61 -4.92 -11.45
C LYS A 42 10.38 -3.56 -10.78
N TRP A 43 9.34 -2.83 -11.21
CA TRP A 43 8.95 -1.56 -10.61
C TRP A 43 8.58 -1.74 -9.13
N TYR A 44 7.73 -2.72 -8.82
CA TYR A 44 7.33 -3.03 -7.44
C TYR A 44 8.53 -3.34 -6.53
N ALA A 45 9.47 -4.16 -7.01
CA ALA A 45 10.67 -4.52 -6.26
C ALA A 45 11.54 -3.30 -5.94
N ARG A 46 11.65 -2.36 -6.88
CA ARG A 46 12.48 -1.15 -6.72
C ARG A 46 11.85 -0.12 -5.79
N GLU A 47 10.55 0.15 -5.99
CA GLU A 47 9.89 1.26 -5.31
C GLU A 47 9.29 0.86 -3.95
N HIS A 48 8.88 -0.41 -3.78
CA HIS A 48 8.09 -0.80 -2.61
C HIS A 48 8.76 -1.82 -1.68
N VAL A 49 9.61 -2.71 -2.19
CA VAL A 49 10.15 -3.78 -1.32
C VAL A 49 11.13 -3.21 -0.29
N LEU A 50 12.17 -2.53 -0.73
CA LEU A 50 13.27 -2.11 0.16
C LEU A 50 12.86 -0.99 1.12
N LEU A 51 12.22 0.06 0.62
CA LEU A 51 11.90 1.25 1.43
C LEU A 51 10.63 1.09 2.27
N CYS A 52 9.69 0.24 1.82
CA CYS A 52 8.34 0.17 2.37
C CYS A 52 8.10 -1.16 3.09
N LEU A 53 8.25 -2.28 2.37
CA LEU A 53 7.83 -3.60 2.86
C LEU A 53 8.78 -4.17 3.93
N ILE A 54 10.09 -4.05 3.72
CA ILE A 54 11.07 -4.56 4.68
C ILE A 54 10.98 -3.84 6.03
N PRO A 55 10.98 -2.49 6.12
CA PRO A 55 10.72 -1.80 7.39
C PRO A 55 9.39 -2.21 8.04
N ALA A 56 8.33 -2.43 7.23
CA ALA A 56 7.04 -2.87 7.75
C ALA A 56 7.11 -4.28 8.37
N PHE A 57 7.92 -5.19 7.84
CA PHE A 57 8.16 -6.49 8.47
C PHE A 57 8.84 -6.35 9.83
N PHE A 58 9.82 -5.46 9.97
CA PHE A 58 10.45 -5.18 11.26
C PHE A 58 9.46 -4.57 12.25
N ILE A 59 8.59 -3.65 11.82
CA ILE A 59 7.55 -3.08 12.69
C ILE A 59 6.55 -4.17 13.11
N ALA A 60 6.10 -5.01 12.19
CA ALA A 60 5.18 -6.12 12.50
C ALA A 60 5.81 -7.16 13.43
N GLY A 61 7.08 -7.48 13.23
CA GLY A 61 7.86 -8.35 14.11
C GLY A 61 7.98 -7.76 15.52
N ALA A 62 8.29 -6.47 15.61
CA ALA A 62 8.36 -5.74 16.87
C ALA A 62 7.01 -5.70 17.61
N ILE A 63 5.90 -5.53 16.89
CA ILE A 63 4.55 -5.65 17.48
C ILE A 63 4.37 -7.04 18.10
N GLY A 64 4.79 -8.09 17.36
CA GLY A 64 4.67 -9.48 17.81
C GLY A 64 5.46 -9.81 19.08
N VAL A 65 6.56 -9.09 19.34
CA VAL A 65 7.48 -9.38 20.45
C VAL A 65 7.32 -8.38 21.60
N PHE A 66 7.24 -7.07 21.32
CA PHE A 66 7.30 -6.03 22.33
C PHE A 66 5.95 -5.49 22.79
N VAL A 67 4.88 -5.70 22.01
CA VAL A 67 3.53 -5.32 22.44
C VAL A 67 2.92 -6.49 23.21
N SER A 68 2.52 -6.27 24.44
CA SER A 68 1.88 -7.34 25.20
C SER A 68 0.54 -7.73 24.59
N GLN A 69 0.30 -9.02 24.48
CA GLN A 69 -0.97 -9.55 24.02
C GLN A 69 -2.15 -9.03 24.85
N ALA A 70 -1.94 -8.88 26.16
CA ALA A 70 -2.92 -8.30 27.08
C ALA A 70 -3.30 -6.85 26.69
N SER A 71 -2.33 -6.02 26.28
CA SER A 71 -2.59 -4.65 25.80
C SER A 71 -3.40 -4.65 24.50
N VAL A 72 -3.04 -5.49 23.54
CA VAL A 72 -3.78 -5.60 22.27
C VAL A 72 -5.21 -6.09 22.55
N MET A 73 -5.37 -7.10 23.40
CA MET A 73 -6.68 -7.63 23.76
C MET A 73 -7.52 -6.62 24.55
N LYS A 74 -6.92 -5.80 25.41
CA LYS A 74 -7.62 -4.75 26.18
C LYS A 74 -8.18 -3.66 25.28
N TYR A 75 -7.42 -3.19 24.28
CA TYR A 75 -7.80 -2.04 23.45
C TYR A 75 -8.43 -2.43 22.12
N LEU A 76 -8.02 -3.54 21.50
CA LEU A 76 -8.47 -3.98 20.18
C LEU A 76 -9.10 -5.39 20.20
N GLY A 77 -9.17 -6.07 21.35
CA GLY A 77 -9.71 -7.42 21.48
C GLY A 77 -11.22 -7.48 21.27
N ALA A 78 -11.75 -8.69 21.15
CA ALA A 78 -13.17 -8.93 20.92
C ALA A 78 -14.08 -8.36 22.04
N LYS A 79 -13.58 -8.23 23.26
CA LYS A 79 -14.28 -7.67 24.44
C LYS A 79 -13.92 -6.20 24.73
N ALA A 80 -13.05 -5.58 23.92
CA ALA A 80 -12.65 -4.17 24.09
C ALA A 80 -13.84 -3.22 23.89
N ASN A 81 -13.69 -1.97 24.40
CA ASN A 81 -14.66 -0.91 24.11
C ASN A 81 -14.70 -0.67 22.59
N LYS A 82 -15.84 -1.00 21.98
CA LYS A 82 -16.00 -0.96 20.52
C LYS A 82 -15.77 0.44 19.95
N VAL A 83 -16.27 1.49 20.61
CA VAL A 83 -16.10 2.85 20.14
C VAL A 83 -14.62 3.22 20.04
N LEU A 84 -13.85 2.93 21.10
CA LEU A 84 -12.41 3.18 21.12
C LEU A 84 -11.67 2.32 20.10
N ALA A 85 -11.96 1.01 20.05
CA ALA A 85 -11.29 0.08 19.16
C ALA A 85 -11.50 0.43 17.68
N TYR A 86 -12.73 0.70 17.28
CA TYR A 86 -13.04 1.09 15.90
C TYR A 86 -12.60 2.53 15.59
N GLY A 87 -12.71 3.46 16.53
CA GLY A 87 -12.21 4.82 16.37
C GLY A 87 -10.69 4.84 16.11
N VAL A 88 -9.92 4.15 16.93
CA VAL A 88 -8.47 4.03 16.74
C VAL A 88 -8.16 3.31 15.42
N ALA A 89 -8.79 2.17 15.16
CA ALA A 89 -8.54 1.40 13.95
C ALA A 89 -8.87 2.18 12.68
N SER A 90 -9.98 2.94 12.65
CA SER A 90 -10.43 3.68 11.47
C SER A 90 -9.59 4.93 11.16
N VAL A 91 -8.89 5.52 12.13
CA VAL A 91 -8.10 6.75 11.96
C VAL A 91 -6.60 6.48 11.90
N SER A 92 -6.14 5.35 12.45
CA SER A 92 -4.71 5.02 12.52
C SER A 92 -4.00 5.00 11.17
N GLY A 93 -4.70 4.65 10.09
CA GLY A 93 -4.15 4.68 8.74
C GLY A 93 -3.72 6.09 8.28
N THR A 94 -4.44 7.12 8.71
CA THR A 94 -4.07 8.53 8.42
C THR A 94 -2.76 8.91 9.08
N ILE A 95 -2.58 8.50 10.35
CA ILE A 95 -1.41 8.83 11.16
C ILE A 95 -0.17 8.06 10.66
N LEU A 96 -0.36 6.78 10.35
CA LEU A 96 0.73 5.90 9.92
C LEU A 96 1.11 6.11 8.45
N ALA A 97 0.30 6.82 7.67
CA ALA A 97 0.49 7.05 6.22
C ALA A 97 0.88 5.78 5.45
N VAL A 98 0.30 4.65 5.84
CA VAL A 98 0.64 3.33 5.30
C VAL A 98 0.04 3.13 3.90
N CYS A 99 0.81 2.50 3.03
CA CYS A 99 0.31 2.00 1.75
C CYS A 99 -0.34 0.62 1.90
N SER A 100 -0.96 0.13 0.84
CA SER A 100 -1.58 -1.20 0.81
C SER A 100 -0.59 -2.34 1.11
N CYS A 101 0.70 -2.15 0.84
CA CYS A 101 1.74 -3.14 1.11
C CYS A 101 2.10 -3.22 2.59
N THR A 102 2.21 -2.06 3.26
CA THR A 102 2.65 -1.98 4.67
C THR A 102 1.54 -2.31 5.64
N VAL A 103 0.28 -2.09 5.28
CA VAL A 103 -0.86 -2.44 6.15
C VAL A 103 -0.97 -3.94 6.39
N LEU A 104 -0.57 -4.78 5.42
CA LEU A 104 -0.68 -6.23 5.52
C LEU A 104 0.18 -6.85 6.64
N PRO A 105 1.49 -6.55 6.73
CA PRO A 105 2.29 -7.01 7.88
C PRO A 105 1.76 -6.49 9.21
N LEU A 106 1.37 -5.20 9.27
CA LEU A 106 0.82 -4.61 10.49
C LEU A 106 -0.49 -5.28 10.90
N PHE A 107 -1.41 -5.51 9.95
CA PHE A 107 -2.64 -6.28 10.17
C PHE A 107 -2.33 -7.69 10.69
N ALA A 108 -1.37 -8.39 10.06
CA ALA A 108 -0.97 -9.71 10.49
C ALA A 108 -0.42 -9.71 11.93
N GLY A 109 0.39 -8.70 12.28
CA GLY A 109 0.91 -8.51 13.62
C GLY A 109 -0.19 -8.35 14.66
N ILE A 110 -1.05 -7.33 14.52
CA ILE A 110 -2.12 -7.05 15.48
C ILE A 110 -3.16 -8.19 15.57
N TYR A 111 -3.48 -8.83 14.43
CA TYR A 111 -4.44 -9.92 14.41
C TYR A 111 -3.90 -11.19 15.10
N LYS A 112 -2.61 -11.51 14.90
CA LYS A 112 -1.95 -12.62 15.62
C LYS A 112 -1.85 -12.37 17.13
N MET A 113 -1.66 -11.09 17.53
CA MET A 113 -1.64 -10.67 18.95
C MET A 113 -3.02 -10.65 19.62
N GLY A 114 -4.08 -11.04 18.93
CA GLY A 114 -5.41 -11.19 19.52
C GLY A 114 -6.34 -10.00 19.34
N ALA A 115 -6.04 -9.08 18.43
CA ALA A 115 -7.02 -8.08 18.03
C ALA A 115 -8.27 -8.77 17.51
N GLY A 116 -9.45 -8.27 17.87
CA GLY A 116 -10.71 -8.75 17.33
C GLY A 116 -10.76 -8.57 15.82
N LEU A 117 -11.40 -9.50 15.12
CA LEU A 117 -11.49 -9.48 13.66
C LEU A 117 -12.07 -8.16 13.14
N GLY A 118 -13.07 -7.60 13.83
CA GLY A 118 -13.69 -6.33 13.44
C GLY A 118 -12.73 -5.16 13.42
N PRO A 119 -12.12 -4.78 14.54
CA PRO A 119 -11.11 -3.71 14.58
C PRO A 119 -9.91 -3.96 13.64
N ALA A 120 -9.47 -5.22 13.53
CA ALA A 120 -8.39 -5.57 12.60
C ALA A 120 -8.77 -5.33 11.13
N CYS A 121 -10.00 -5.72 10.73
CA CYS A 121 -10.51 -5.43 9.38
C CYS A 121 -10.78 -3.93 9.15
N ALA A 122 -11.22 -3.20 10.17
CA ALA A 122 -11.36 -1.75 10.09
C ALA A 122 -10.00 -1.08 9.81
N PHE A 123 -8.95 -1.47 10.52
CA PHE A 123 -7.58 -1.02 10.28
C PHE A 123 -7.08 -1.41 8.89
N LEU A 124 -7.30 -2.66 8.47
CA LEU A 124 -6.89 -3.17 7.16
C LEU A 124 -7.47 -2.35 6.01
N TYR A 125 -8.76 -1.98 6.13
CA TYR A 125 -9.45 -1.19 5.12
C TYR A 125 -9.05 0.28 5.17
N SER A 126 -9.04 0.89 6.36
CA SER A 126 -8.76 2.32 6.51
C SER A 126 -7.33 2.68 6.15
N GLY A 127 -6.36 1.82 6.46
CA GLY A 127 -4.93 2.11 6.30
C GLY A 127 -4.59 2.73 4.95
N PRO A 128 -4.80 2.03 3.85
CA PRO A 128 -4.50 2.56 2.52
C PRO A 128 -5.53 3.58 2.02
N ALA A 129 -6.81 3.41 2.39
CA ALA A 129 -7.90 4.21 1.84
C ALA A 129 -7.87 5.68 2.28
N ILE A 130 -7.44 5.95 3.54
CA ILE A 130 -7.37 7.30 4.13
C ILE A 130 -5.94 7.87 4.18
N ASN A 131 -5.05 7.41 3.32
CA ASN A 131 -3.74 8.05 3.19
C ASN A 131 -3.92 9.53 2.79
N VAL A 132 -3.41 10.44 3.62
CA VAL A 132 -3.58 11.90 3.45
C VAL A 132 -3.13 12.36 2.07
N LEU A 133 -2.01 11.84 1.57
CA LEU A 133 -1.50 12.19 0.26
C LEU A 133 -2.46 11.80 -0.86
N ALA A 134 -3.00 10.59 -0.81
CA ALA A 134 -3.95 10.11 -1.80
C ALA A 134 -5.26 10.91 -1.78
N ILE A 135 -5.75 11.31 -0.60
CA ILE A 135 -6.94 12.16 -0.46
C ILE A 135 -6.70 13.54 -1.06
N VAL A 136 -5.57 14.18 -0.70
CA VAL A 136 -5.22 15.51 -1.23
C VAL A 136 -5.04 15.47 -2.73
N LEU A 137 -4.36 14.45 -3.27
CA LEU A 137 -4.18 14.28 -4.71
C LEU A 137 -5.52 14.06 -5.42
N THR A 138 -6.39 13.22 -4.87
CA THR A 138 -7.75 13.02 -5.40
C THR A 138 -8.53 14.33 -5.45
N ALA A 139 -8.51 15.11 -4.37
CA ALA A 139 -9.20 16.38 -4.30
C ALA A 139 -8.67 17.43 -5.30
N ARG A 140 -7.35 17.44 -5.53
CA ARG A 140 -6.72 18.38 -6.46
C ARG A 140 -6.94 18.00 -7.93
N ILE A 141 -6.82 16.74 -8.26
CA ILE A 141 -6.84 16.27 -9.66
C ILE A 141 -8.29 15.95 -10.09
N LEU A 142 -9.00 15.14 -9.32
CA LEU A 142 -10.35 14.68 -9.66
C LEU A 142 -11.48 15.56 -9.12
N GLY A 143 -11.12 16.57 -8.32
CA GLY A 143 -12.03 17.54 -7.74
C GLY A 143 -12.33 17.29 -6.26
N LEU A 144 -12.61 18.40 -5.56
CA LEU A 144 -12.87 18.41 -4.11
C LEU A 144 -14.03 17.49 -3.68
N PRO A 145 -15.17 17.38 -4.41
CA PRO A 145 -16.26 16.48 -4.04
C PRO A 145 -15.81 15.02 -3.97
N LEU A 146 -15.01 14.55 -4.94
CA LEU A 146 -14.53 13.18 -4.99
C LEU A 146 -13.50 12.91 -3.87
N GLY A 147 -12.64 13.89 -3.57
CA GLY A 147 -11.69 13.82 -2.45
C GLY A 147 -12.37 13.70 -1.09
N ILE A 148 -13.39 14.51 -0.85
CA ILE A 148 -14.20 14.45 0.39
C ILE A 148 -14.97 13.13 0.47
N ALA A 149 -15.63 12.72 -0.61
CA ALA A 149 -16.38 11.47 -0.65
C ALA A 149 -15.48 10.25 -0.39
N ARG A 150 -14.25 10.25 -0.93
CA ARG A 150 -13.23 9.23 -0.65
C ARG A 150 -12.87 9.21 0.84
N ALA A 151 -12.57 10.36 1.45
CA ALA A 151 -12.17 10.43 2.86
C ALA A 151 -13.30 9.98 3.79
N VAL A 152 -14.50 10.54 3.62
CA VAL A 152 -15.68 10.19 4.42
C VAL A 152 -16.08 8.74 4.21
N GLY A 153 -16.14 8.29 2.96
CA GLY A 153 -16.46 6.91 2.62
C GLY A 153 -15.48 5.93 3.24
N ALA A 154 -14.20 6.19 3.17
CA ALA A 154 -13.18 5.31 3.72
C ALA A 154 -13.26 5.17 5.24
N ILE A 155 -13.49 6.26 5.99
CA ILE A 155 -13.68 6.23 7.44
C ILE A 155 -14.97 5.48 7.79
N LEU A 156 -16.08 5.84 7.17
CA LEU A 156 -17.39 5.22 7.44
C LEU A 156 -17.34 3.71 7.17
N PHE A 157 -16.81 3.32 6.01
CA PHE A 157 -16.80 1.90 5.63
C PHE A 157 -15.80 1.07 6.42
N SER A 158 -14.71 1.66 6.88
CA SER A 158 -13.79 0.93 7.78
C SER A 158 -14.54 0.46 9.03
N VAL A 159 -15.38 1.33 9.62
CA VAL A 159 -16.20 0.98 10.78
C VAL A 159 -17.29 -0.01 10.42
N VAL A 160 -18.05 0.24 9.34
CA VAL A 160 -19.17 -0.64 8.93
C VAL A 160 -18.68 -2.03 8.55
N ILE A 161 -17.65 -2.14 7.71
CA ILE A 161 -17.07 -3.42 7.30
C ILE A 161 -16.52 -4.17 8.52
N GLY A 162 -15.80 -3.47 9.39
CA GLY A 162 -15.29 -4.05 10.62
C GLY A 162 -16.40 -4.58 11.53
N LEU A 163 -17.48 -3.82 11.73
CA LEU A 163 -18.64 -4.25 12.50
C LEU A 163 -19.33 -5.47 11.88
N LEU A 164 -19.54 -5.46 10.56
CA LEU A 164 -20.14 -6.59 9.85
C LEU A 164 -19.27 -7.86 9.95
N MET A 165 -17.96 -7.73 9.79
CA MET A 165 -17.02 -8.84 10.00
C MET A 165 -17.08 -9.39 11.43
N HIS A 166 -17.15 -8.49 12.43
CA HIS A 166 -17.33 -8.90 13.83
C HIS A 166 -18.66 -9.65 14.05
N LEU A 167 -19.76 -9.15 13.49
CA LEU A 167 -21.09 -9.77 13.66
C LEU A 167 -21.17 -11.14 12.99
N ILE A 168 -20.67 -11.25 11.75
CA ILE A 168 -20.72 -12.49 10.96
C ILE A 168 -19.88 -13.60 11.61
N PHE A 169 -18.70 -13.26 12.15
CA PHE A 169 -17.76 -14.22 12.72
C PHE A 169 -17.70 -14.19 14.25
N ARG A 170 -18.69 -13.60 14.91
CA ARG A 170 -18.73 -13.40 16.37
C ARG A 170 -18.44 -14.68 17.16
N LYS A 171 -19.09 -15.79 16.80
CA LYS A 171 -18.92 -17.07 17.50
C LYS A 171 -17.49 -17.61 17.39
N GLU A 172 -16.87 -17.50 16.23
CA GLU A 172 -15.49 -17.94 16.01
C GLU A 172 -14.49 -17.07 16.80
N GLU A 173 -14.74 -15.76 16.85
CA GLU A 173 -13.88 -14.82 17.57
C GLU A 173 -14.02 -14.93 19.10
N GLU A 174 -15.22 -15.20 19.61
CA GLU A 174 -15.45 -15.46 21.04
C GLU A 174 -14.75 -16.76 21.47
N ALA A 175 -14.81 -17.82 20.66
CA ALA A 175 -14.10 -19.06 20.92
C ALA A 175 -12.57 -18.87 20.93
N LYS A 176 -12.04 -18.09 19.99
CA LYS A 176 -10.62 -17.74 19.92
C LYS A 176 -10.18 -16.92 21.14
N ALA A 177 -10.96 -15.90 21.51
CA ALA A 177 -10.68 -15.05 22.67
C ALA A 177 -10.67 -15.83 23.99
N ASN A 178 -11.59 -16.80 24.16
CA ASN A 178 -11.64 -17.64 25.36
C ASN A 178 -10.42 -18.60 25.43
N GLY A 179 -9.96 -19.13 24.30
CA GLY A 179 -8.74 -19.94 24.24
C GLY A 179 -7.46 -19.16 24.56
N GLN A 180 -7.39 -17.90 24.15
CA GLN A 180 -6.24 -17.02 24.41
C GLN A 180 -6.18 -16.51 25.86
N MET A 181 -7.31 -16.34 26.54
CA MET A 181 -7.34 -15.93 27.95
C MET A 181 -6.82 -16.98 28.92
N ALA A 182 -6.68 -18.23 28.50
CA ALA A 182 -6.11 -19.30 29.31
C ALA A 182 -4.56 -19.29 29.34
N MET A 183 -3.91 -18.40 28.58
CA MET A 183 -2.46 -18.25 28.61
C MET A 183 -2.05 -17.27 29.72
N PRO A 184 -0.96 -17.55 30.48
CA PRO A 184 -0.40 -16.62 31.46
C PRO A 184 -0.06 -15.29 30.77
N GLU A 185 -0.32 -14.17 31.48
CA GLU A 185 0.09 -12.85 30.99
C GLU A 185 1.63 -12.81 30.96
N PRO A 186 2.26 -12.54 29.81
CA PRO A 186 3.69 -12.32 29.79
C PRO A 186 4.02 -11.05 30.56
N GLU A 187 5.08 -11.08 31.35
CA GLU A 187 5.58 -9.92 32.07
C GLU A 187 5.91 -8.79 31.07
N VAL A 188 5.34 -7.62 31.31
CA VAL A 188 5.60 -6.43 30.46
C VAL A 188 6.96 -5.89 30.79
N ALA A 189 7.96 -6.19 29.98
CA ALA A 189 9.35 -5.80 30.19
C ALA A 189 9.57 -4.28 30.17
N ARG A 190 8.70 -3.50 29.50
CA ARG A 190 8.87 -2.05 29.30
C ARG A 190 7.57 -1.27 29.47
N PRO A 191 7.62 -0.03 30.02
CA PRO A 191 6.46 0.83 30.11
C PRO A 191 5.96 1.25 28.73
N LEU A 192 4.68 1.51 28.61
CA LEU A 192 3.95 1.75 27.37
C LEU A 192 4.50 2.94 26.56
N TRP A 193 5.01 3.98 27.24
CA TRP A 193 5.62 5.15 26.58
C TRP A 193 6.92 4.82 25.85
N GLN A 194 7.74 3.90 26.37
CA GLN A 194 8.97 3.45 25.68
C GLN A 194 8.61 2.72 24.41
N ASN A 195 7.62 1.81 24.48
CA ASN A 195 7.12 1.14 23.28
C ASN A 195 6.57 2.16 22.26
N ALA A 196 5.80 3.16 22.72
CA ALA A 196 5.26 4.19 21.83
C ALA A 196 6.36 4.99 21.12
N VAL A 197 7.40 5.43 21.81
CA VAL A 197 8.56 6.14 21.24
C VAL A 197 9.31 5.25 20.25
N TYR A 198 9.61 4.03 20.64
CA TYR A 198 10.28 3.06 19.81
C TYR A 198 9.53 2.79 18.48
N PHE A 199 8.21 2.55 18.55
CA PHE A 199 7.39 2.40 17.35
C PHE A 199 7.29 3.69 16.54
N ALA A 200 7.17 4.85 17.17
CA ALA A 200 7.15 6.14 16.49
C ALA A 200 8.44 6.39 15.68
N LEU A 201 9.60 5.97 16.19
CA LEU A 201 10.88 6.09 15.47
C LEU A 201 10.90 5.16 14.24
N MET A 202 10.46 3.90 14.38
CA MET A 202 10.39 2.98 13.24
C MET A 202 9.38 3.47 12.19
N VAL A 203 8.22 3.94 12.61
CA VAL A 203 7.21 4.53 11.72
C VAL A 203 7.75 5.80 11.07
N GLY A 204 8.49 6.63 11.79
CA GLY A 204 9.17 7.80 11.24
C GLY A 204 10.14 7.43 10.12
N ILE A 205 10.98 6.42 10.32
CA ILE A 205 11.88 5.90 9.27
C ILE A 205 11.06 5.46 8.05
N LEU A 206 10.00 4.69 8.25
CA LEU A 206 9.13 4.20 7.17
C LEU A 206 8.48 5.35 6.40
N VAL A 207 7.87 6.30 7.09
CA VAL A 207 7.11 7.41 6.48
C VAL A 207 8.04 8.34 5.71
N PHE A 208 9.13 8.78 6.32
CA PHE A 208 10.01 9.77 5.69
C PHE A 208 10.88 9.16 4.58
N SER A 209 11.28 7.89 4.65
CA SER A 209 11.96 7.23 3.53
C SER A 209 11.08 7.10 2.29
N ASN A 210 9.77 6.92 2.48
CA ASN A 210 8.77 6.81 1.41
C ASN A 210 8.10 8.15 1.04
N TRP A 211 8.56 9.28 1.58
CA TRP A 211 7.94 10.58 1.28
C TRP A 211 8.04 10.90 -0.21
N GLY A 212 6.87 10.96 -0.87
CA GLY A 212 6.76 11.13 -2.32
C GLY A 212 7.22 12.50 -2.82
N ALA A 213 7.64 12.54 -4.08
CA ALA A 213 7.92 13.80 -4.76
C ALA A 213 6.67 14.69 -4.82
N PRO A 214 6.81 16.02 -4.78
CA PRO A 214 5.68 16.91 -5.02
C PRO A 214 5.20 16.76 -6.47
N ASN A 215 3.90 16.91 -6.69
CA ASN A 215 3.33 16.91 -8.03
C ASN A 215 3.18 18.33 -8.59
N ASP A 216 3.27 19.34 -7.75
CA ASP A 216 3.19 20.76 -8.12
C ASP A 216 4.55 21.27 -8.59
N PHE A 217 4.58 21.78 -9.81
CA PHE A 217 5.80 22.33 -10.40
C PHE A 217 5.54 23.70 -11.00
N HIS A 218 6.55 24.56 -10.95
CA HIS A 218 6.68 25.71 -11.82
C HIS A 218 7.39 25.24 -13.09
N PHE A 219 6.70 25.33 -14.19
CA PHE A 219 7.24 25.07 -15.53
C PHE A 219 7.70 26.39 -16.15
N GLU A 220 8.84 26.36 -16.75
CA GLU A 220 9.40 27.43 -17.56
C GLU A 220 9.58 26.85 -18.97
N LEU A 221 8.89 27.41 -19.94
CA LEU A 221 8.98 26.95 -21.33
C LEU A 221 10.10 27.65 -22.08
N THR A 222 10.48 27.08 -23.19
CA THR A 222 11.55 27.62 -24.08
C THR A 222 11.17 28.95 -24.70
N ASP A 223 9.89 29.31 -24.79
CA ASP A 223 9.37 30.61 -25.23
C ASP A 223 9.43 31.70 -24.15
N GLY A 224 9.92 31.38 -22.93
CA GLY A 224 10.00 32.28 -21.79
C GLY A 224 8.69 32.38 -20.97
N SER A 225 7.62 31.69 -21.35
CA SER A 225 6.42 31.63 -20.55
C SER A 225 6.62 30.76 -19.32
N SER A 226 6.01 31.15 -18.20
CA SER A 226 6.08 30.38 -16.97
C SER A 226 4.68 30.24 -16.36
N PHE A 227 4.37 29.07 -15.81
CA PHE A 227 3.12 28.79 -15.13
C PHE A 227 3.27 27.68 -14.10
N ARG A 228 2.31 27.58 -13.18
CA ARG A 228 2.28 26.52 -12.18
C ARG A 228 1.25 25.48 -12.56
N ALA A 229 1.68 24.19 -12.56
CA ALA A 229 0.81 23.10 -12.89
C ALA A 229 1.13 21.84 -12.05
N ALA A 230 0.13 21.03 -11.83
CA ALA A 230 0.29 19.70 -11.25
C ALA A 230 0.56 18.68 -12.37
N VAL A 231 1.65 17.94 -12.27
CA VAL A 231 1.93 16.81 -13.17
C VAL A 231 0.93 15.71 -12.88
N VAL A 232 0.21 15.31 -13.92
CA VAL A 232 -0.78 14.23 -13.91
C VAL A 232 -0.16 12.94 -14.40
N LEU A 233 0.51 12.99 -15.56
CA LEU A 233 1.27 11.88 -16.12
C LEU A 233 2.67 12.36 -16.49
N SER A 234 3.67 11.56 -16.14
CA SER A 234 5.03 11.77 -16.64
C SER A 234 5.13 11.37 -18.11
N PRO A 235 6.15 11.81 -18.85
CA PRO A 235 6.33 11.45 -20.26
C PRO A 235 6.38 9.94 -20.51
N GLU A 236 6.90 9.16 -19.55
CA GLU A 236 6.96 7.71 -19.64
C GLU A 236 5.57 7.04 -19.43
N GLU A 237 4.69 7.70 -18.65
CA GLU A 237 3.34 7.21 -18.34
C GLU A 237 2.29 7.68 -19.34
N ALA A 238 2.51 8.79 -20.00
CA ALA A 238 1.55 9.38 -20.93
C ALA A 238 1.32 8.53 -22.18
N GLY A 239 2.30 7.72 -22.61
CA GLY A 239 2.19 6.82 -23.76
C GLY A 239 1.91 7.53 -25.07
N LEU A 240 2.28 8.82 -25.18
CA LEU A 240 2.12 9.63 -26.38
C LEU A 240 3.26 9.36 -27.37
N ASP A 241 3.00 9.51 -28.65
CA ASP A 241 4.02 9.35 -29.72
C ASP A 241 5.23 10.25 -29.51
N GLU A 242 4.99 11.47 -29.02
CA GLU A 242 6.03 12.39 -28.56
C GLU A 242 6.01 12.45 -27.02
N PRO A 243 7.21 12.36 -26.38
CA PRO A 243 7.30 12.46 -24.92
C PRO A 243 6.78 13.81 -24.41
N ALA A 244 5.69 13.79 -23.65
CA ALA A 244 5.06 15.00 -23.10
C ALA A 244 4.63 14.79 -21.65
N PHE A 245 4.69 15.86 -20.85
CA PHE A 245 4.05 15.92 -19.55
C PHE A 245 2.57 16.21 -19.73
N VAL A 246 1.68 15.38 -19.18
CA VAL A 246 0.29 15.76 -19.03
C VAL A 246 0.15 16.50 -17.69
N VAL A 247 -0.28 17.73 -17.75
CA VAL A 247 -0.35 18.62 -16.60
C VAL A 247 -1.73 19.24 -16.45
N LYS A 248 -2.10 19.57 -15.22
CA LYS A 248 -3.30 20.34 -14.89
C LYS A 248 -2.87 21.72 -14.40
N GLY A 249 -3.30 22.77 -15.07
CA GLY A 249 -3.03 24.15 -14.66
C GLY A 249 -3.59 24.42 -13.26
N LEU A 250 -2.78 25.07 -12.41
CA LEU A 250 -3.19 25.44 -11.04
C LEU A 250 -3.47 26.94 -10.91
N GLU A 251 -2.92 27.78 -11.80
CA GLU A 251 -3.01 29.25 -11.76
C GLU A 251 -3.14 29.80 -13.19
N GLY A 252 -3.68 31.01 -13.33
CA GLY A 252 -3.82 31.71 -14.60
C GLY A 252 -5.02 31.29 -15.43
N GLU A 253 -5.00 31.62 -16.74
CA GLU A 253 -6.11 31.38 -17.67
C GLU A 253 -6.43 29.89 -17.88
N ARG A 254 -5.43 29.03 -17.69
CA ARG A 254 -5.57 27.56 -17.83
C ARG A 254 -5.80 26.85 -16.49
N ALA A 255 -6.21 27.57 -15.45
CA ALA A 255 -6.50 26.96 -14.16
C ALA A 255 -7.66 25.97 -14.25
N GLY A 256 -7.37 24.71 -13.93
CA GLY A 256 -8.34 23.61 -14.02
C GLY A 256 -8.27 22.80 -15.32
N ASP A 257 -7.66 23.35 -16.39
CA ASP A 257 -7.55 22.67 -17.68
C ASP A 257 -6.38 21.67 -17.67
N GLU A 258 -6.59 20.57 -18.39
CA GLU A 258 -5.55 19.58 -18.65
C GLU A 258 -5.01 19.74 -20.04
N PHE A 259 -3.67 19.75 -20.14
CA PHE A 259 -2.98 19.86 -21.42
C PHE A 259 -1.65 19.13 -21.39
N ALA A 260 -1.20 18.72 -22.56
CA ALA A 260 0.11 18.09 -22.73
C ALA A 260 1.16 19.16 -23.04
N ILE A 261 2.34 19.01 -22.45
CA ILE A 261 3.51 19.85 -22.72
C ILE A 261 4.61 18.93 -23.24
N PRO A 262 5.02 19.08 -24.50
CA PRO A 262 6.17 18.35 -25.03
C PRO A 262 7.43 18.58 -24.18
N VAL A 263 8.17 17.51 -23.90
CA VAL A 263 9.40 17.61 -23.11
C VAL A 263 10.38 18.59 -23.74
N ALA A 264 10.39 18.68 -25.07
CA ALA A 264 11.25 19.61 -25.84
C ALA A 264 10.92 21.09 -25.57
N GLU A 265 9.69 21.41 -25.18
CA GLU A 265 9.28 22.78 -24.87
C GLU A 265 9.58 23.20 -23.42
N VAL A 266 9.95 22.26 -22.55
CA VAL A 266 10.24 22.53 -21.14
C VAL A 266 11.70 22.95 -20.99
N ALA A 267 11.95 24.23 -20.75
CA ALA A 267 13.28 24.74 -20.46
C ALA A 267 13.73 24.38 -19.03
N SER A 268 12.86 24.57 -18.06
CA SER A 268 13.10 24.14 -16.68
C SER A 268 11.81 23.74 -15.96
N ARG A 269 11.94 22.86 -14.98
CA ARG A 269 10.85 22.57 -14.04
C ARG A 269 11.37 22.56 -12.61
N THR A 270 10.76 23.35 -11.75
CA THR A 270 11.13 23.42 -10.33
C THR A 270 9.94 23.07 -9.46
N PRO A 271 10.11 22.21 -8.42
CA PRO A 271 9.03 21.91 -7.52
C PRO A 271 8.53 23.17 -6.81
N ALA A 272 7.21 23.38 -6.78
CA ALA A 272 6.61 24.52 -6.10
C ALA A 272 6.99 24.53 -4.62
N ALA A 273 7.25 25.72 -4.08
CA ALA A 273 7.61 25.89 -2.68
C ALA A 273 6.45 25.50 -1.76
N GLY A 274 6.76 24.78 -0.68
CA GLY A 274 5.75 24.36 0.30
C GLY A 274 6.34 23.39 1.34
N VAL A 275 5.56 23.15 2.40
CA VAL A 275 5.97 22.24 3.48
C VAL A 275 6.26 20.82 2.91
N TRP A 276 5.39 20.35 2.00
CA TRP A 276 5.56 19.05 1.36
C TRP A 276 6.90 18.92 0.62
N THR A 277 7.20 19.91 -0.22
CA THR A 277 8.46 19.98 -0.99
C THR A 277 9.67 20.11 -0.09
N SER A 278 9.55 20.88 1.01
CA SER A 278 10.62 21.02 2.00
C SER A 278 10.94 19.67 2.65
N ILE A 279 9.92 18.92 3.09
CA ILE A 279 10.10 17.58 3.67
C ILE A 279 10.72 16.64 2.62
N TRP A 280 10.20 16.63 1.40
CA TRP A 280 10.72 15.78 0.31
C TRP A 280 12.21 16.05 0.04
N ARG A 281 12.60 17.34 -0.02
CA ARG A 281 13.99 17.73 -0.23
C ARG A 281 14.93 17.25 0.88
N HIS A 282 14.42 17.20 2.12
CA HIS A 282 15.21 16.83 3.30
C HIS A 282 14.90 15.41 3.82
N LYS A 283 14.10 14.61 3.09
CA LYS A 283 13.60 13.32 3.58
C LYS A 283 14.69 12.39 4.09
N TRP A 284 15.81 12.31 3.40
CA TRP A 284 16.93 11.46 3.81
C TRP A 284 17.64 11.93 5.07
N ARG A 285 17.74 13.24 5.27
CA ARG A 285 18.27 13.81 6.53
C ARG A 285 17.35 13.51 7.70
N ILE A 286 16.05 13.67 7.49
CA ILE A 286 15.01 13.35 8.49
C ILE A 286 15.04 11.87 8.81
N THR A 287 15.05 10.99 7.79
CA THR A 287 15.14 9.53 7.96
C THR A 287 16.38 9.12 8.72
N SER A 288 17.53 9.73 8.39
CA SER A 288 18.80 9.48 9.12
C SER A 288 18.71 9.94 10.57
N GLY A 289 18.05 11.07 10.86
CA GLY A 289 17.80 11.53 12.22
C GLY A 289 16.99 10.52 13.04
N PHE A 290 15.89 10.00 12.45
CA PHE A 290 15.11 8.93 13.08
C PHE A 290 15.92 7.64 13.27
N ALA A 291 16.76 7.27 12.30
CA ALA A 291 17.62 6.09 12.41
C ALA A 291 18.67 6.22 13.52
N VAL A 292 19.27 7.41 13.69
CA VAL A 292 20.21 7.69 14.80
C VAL A 292 19.50 7.61 16.15
N LEU A 293 18.32 8.25 16.29
CA LEU A 293 17.52 8.18 17.51
C LEU A 293 17.10 6.73 17.81
N PHE A 294 16.77 5.96 16.78
CA PHE A 294 16.45 4.56 16.92
C PHE A 294 17.67 3.74 17.41
N GLY A 295 18.86 3.99 16.88
CA GLY A 295 20.11 3.40 17.37
C GLY A 295 20.39 3.73 18.83
N LEU A 296 20.13 4.99 19.25
CA LEU A 296 20.23 5.39 20.66
C LEU A 296 19.27 4.60 21.56
N VAL A 297 18.03 4.41 21.11
CA VAL A 297 17.03 3.61 21.84
C VAL A 297 17.47 2.15 21.96
N LEU A 298 18.05 1.55 20.91
CA LEU A 298 18.58 0.19 20.97
C LEU A 298 19.72 0.07 22.01
N GLY A 299 20.60 1.08 22.10
CA GLY A 299 21.66 1.10 23.11
C GLY A 299 21.13 1.30 24.54
N LEU A 300 20.20 2.23 24.74
CA LEU A 300 19.74 2.63 26.07
C LEU A 300 18.69 1.68 26.66
N TRP A 301 17.75 1.18 25.85
CA TRP A 301 16.61 0.41 26.36
C TRP A 301 16.74 -1.09 26.11
N PHE A 302 17.50 -1.50 25.10
CA PHE A 302 17.72 -2.90 24.75
C PHE A 302 19.13 -3.39 25.07
N ALA A 303 19.94 -2.52 25.74
CA ALA A 303 21.30 -2.83 26.16
C ALA A 303 22.22 -3.37 25.03
N VAL A 304 21.97 -2.96 23.78
CA VAL A 304 22.83 -3.32 22.67
C VAL A 304 24.18 -2.62 22.84
N PRO A 305 25.32 -3.34 22.78
CA PRO A 305 26.65 -2.73 22.89
C PRO A 305 26.88 -1.64 21.85
N TRP A 306 27.34 -0.47 22.27
CA TRP A 306 27.54 0.70 21.41
C TRP A 306 28.43 0.44 20.20
N TRP A 307 29.44 -0.41 20.35
CA TRP A 307 30.31 -0.77 19.24
C TRP A 307 29.56 -1.50 18.11
N LYS A 308 28.54 -2.32 18.41
CA LYS A 308 27.69 -2.97 17.40
C LYS A 308 26.85 -1.94 16.66
N ILE A 309 26.29 -0.96 17.38
CA ILE A 309 25.49 0.12 16.78
C ILE A 309 26.38 0.97 15.87
N LEU A 310 27.57 1.33 16.31
CA LEU A 310 28.54 2.08 15.50
C LEU A 310 28.98 1.28 14.27
N ALA A 311 29.31 0.00 14.44
CA ALA A 311 29.68 -0.88 13.34
C ALA A 311 28.54 -1.01 12.27
N ALA A 312 27.30 -1.02 12.69
CA ALA A 312 26.14 -1.04 11.78
C ALA A 312 25.83 0.33 11.16
N ALA A 313 26.17 1.44 11.81
CA ALA A 313 25.93 2.79 11.33
C ALA A 313 27.00 3.28 10.32
N VAL A 314 28.24 2.79 10.46
CA VAL A 314 29.38 3.24 9.62
C VAL A 314 29.18 2.90 8.13
N PRO A 315 28.82 1.69 7.71
CA PRO A 315 28.62 1.37 6.28
C PRO A 315 27.56 2.25 5.59
N PRO A 316 26.34 2.44 6.14
CA PRO A 316 25.36 3.33 5.52
C PRO A 316 25.84 4.79 5.49
N ALA A 317 26.57 5.25 6.52
CA ALA A 317 27.12 6.61 6.54
C ALA A 317 28.18 6.81 5.44
N ILE A 318 29.11 5.88 5.27
CA ILE A 318 30.11 5.91 4.20
C ILE A 318 29.44 5.89 2.84
N LEU A 319 28.46 5.00 2.62
CA LEU A 319 27.72 4.91 1.38
C LEU A 319 26.95 6.20 1.10
N ALA A 320 26.33 6.82 2.09
CA ALA A 320 25.60 8.08 1.93
C ALA A 320 26.51 9.25 1.51
N LEU A 321 27.80 9.20 1.86
CA LEU A 321 28.80 10.20 1.45
C LEU A 321 29.44 9.88 0.09
N ALA A 322 29.60 8.59 -0.23
CA ALA A 322 30.32 8.13 -1.43
C ALA A 322 29.41 8.03 -2.67
N VAL A 323 28.10 7.90 -2.49
CA VAL A 323 27.16 7.61 -3.57
C VAL A 323 26.41 8.89 -3.97
N PRO A 324 26.13 9.11 -5.29
CA PRO A 324 25.33 10.24 -5.76
C PRO A 324 23.97 10.30 -5.06
N SER A 325 23.51 11.50 -4.72
CA SER A 325 22.26 11.74 -3.97
C SER A 325 20.98 11.59 -4.82
N GLY A 326 21.03 10.89 -5.95
CA GLY A 326 19.90 10.73 -6.87
C GLY A 326 19.71 9.30 -7.38
N GLY A 327 18.51 9.00 -7.85
CA GLY A 327 18.16 7.73 -8.47
C GLY A 327 18.20 6.53 -7.51
N LEU A 328 18.47 5.34 -8.07
CA LEU A 328 18.52 4.08 -7.31
C LEU A 328 19.68 3.98 -6.33
N TRP A 329 20.70 4.82 -6.49
CA TRP A 329 21.89 4.77 -5.64
C TRP A 329 21.61 5.06 -4.16
N VAL A 330 20.58 5.86 -3.90
CA VAL A 330 20.13 6.19 -2.53
C VAL A 330 19.60 4.97 -1.77
N LEU A 331 19.23 3.92 -2.47
CA LEU A 331 18.80 2.65 -1.84
C LEU A 331 19.94 1.90 -1.16
N LEU A 332 21.19 2.10 -1.59
CA LEU A 332 22.35 1.40 -1.01
C LEU A 332 22.61 1.77 0.45
N PRO A 333 22.68 3.05 0.86
CA PRO A 333 22.81 3.41 2.27
C PRO A 333 21.66 2.87 3.13
N PHE A 334 20.43 2.95 2.63
CA PHE A 334 19.25 2.46 3.33
C PHE A 334 19.29 0.93 3.49
N GLY A 335 19.63 0.20 2.42
CA GLY A 335 19.81 -1.25 2.45
C GLY A 335 20.91 -1.69 3.41
N ALA A 336 22.04 -0.97 3.42
CA ALA A 336 23.12 -1.21 4.37
C ALA A 336 22.66 -1.00 5.83
N GLY A 337 21.83 0.00 6.10
CA GLY A 337 21.23 0.23 7.41
C GLY A 337 20.33 -0.93 7.86
N ILE A 338 19.50 -1.45 6.95
CA ILE A 338 18.65 -2.64 7.22
C ILE A 338 19.50 -3.87 7.51
N VAL A 339 20.55 -4.12 6.71
CA VAL A 339 21.47 -5.24 6.94
C VAL A 339 22.18 -5.07 8.28
N GLY A 340 22.64 -3.87 8.59
CA GLY A 340 23.25 -3.56 9.89
C GLY A 340 22.30 -3.85 11.06
N LEU A 341 21.02 -3.44 10.95
CA LEU A 341 20.01 -3.78 11.95
C LEU A 341 19.82 -5.28 12.08
N ALA A 342 19.68 -6.00 10.97
CA ALA A 342 19.51 -7.46 10.99
C ALA A 342 20.70 -8.16 11.64
N VAL A 343 21.93 -7.71 11.37
CA VAL A 343 23.16 -8.24 12.01
C VAL A 343 23.18 -7.97 13.51
N ILE A 344 22.79 -6.76 13.94
CA ILE A 344 22.67 -6.45 15.38
C ILE A 344 21.68 -7.42 16.03
N LEU A 345 20.47 -7.54 15.48
CA LEU A 345 19.41 -8.38 16.05
C LEU A 345 19.82 -9.86 16.12
N ASN A 346 20.46 -10.36 15.06
CA ASN A 346 20.95 -11.75 15.00
C ASN A 346 22.13 -12.02 15.97
N SER A 347 22.86 -10.97 16.37
CA SER A 347 24.00 -11.08 17.26
C SER A 347 23.65 -10.92 18.73
N CYS A 348 22.38 -10.65 19.05
CA CYS A 348 21.86 -10.53 20.40
C CYS A 348 20.93 -11.71 20.69
N GLU A 349 20.88 -12.13 21.95
CA GLU A 349 19.98 -13.18 22.42
C GLU A 349 18.67 -12.61 22.96
N GLY A 350 17.64 -13.46 23.11
CA GLY A 350 16.37 -13.09 23.73
C GLY A 350 15.43 -12.32 22.80
N GLU A 351 14.81 -11.26 23.30
CA GLU A 351 13.76 -10.51 22.59
C GLU A 351 14.21 -9.96 21.22
N LEU A 352 15.48 -9.60 21.06
CA LEU A 352 16.02 -9.04 19.82
C LEU A 352 16.15 -10.12 18.72
N GLU A 353 16.61 -11.31 19.10
CA GLU A 353 16.64 -12.46 18.17
C GLU A 353 15.24 -12.89 17.77
N GLU A 354 14.32 -12.96 18.76
CA GLU A 354 12.90 -13.28 18.49
C GLU A 354 12.25 -12.25 17.57
N TRP A 355 12.58 -10.96 17.72
CA TRP A 355 12.13 -9.91 16.82
C TRP A 355 12.57 -10.14 15.38
N LEU A 356 13.84 -10.46 15.14
CA LEU A 356 14.32 -10.79 13.80
C LEU A 356 13.63 -12.04 13.24
N GLY A 357 13.51 -13.09 14.05
CA GLY A 357 12.85 -14.34 13.68
C GLY A 357 11.38 -14.14 13.27
N THR A 358 10.65 -13.32 14.02
CA THR A 358 9.26 -12.96 13.74
C THR A 358 9.15 -12.12 12.47
N SER A 359 10.02 -11.11 12.28
CA SER A 359 10.09 -10.29 11.08
C SER A 359 10.38 -11.13 9.84
N TRP A 360 11.33 -12.06 9.93
CA TRP A 360 11.66 -13.00 8.86
C TRP A 360 10.51 -13.95 8.52
N THR A 361 9.74 -14.37 9.53
CA THR A 361 8.55 -15.20 9.32
C THR A 361 7.48 -14.46 8.53
N PHE A 362 7.24 -13.18 8.82
CA PHE A 362 6.35 -12.34 8.01
C PHE A 362 6.87 -12.15 6.59
N ALA A 363 8.19 -11.91 6.42
CA ALA A 363 8.79 -11.77 5.10
C ALA A 363 8.59 -13.02 4.25
N LYS A 364 8.88 -14.21 4.78
CA LYS A 364 8.66 -15.49 4.08
C LYS A 364 7.20 -15.74 3.72
N GLN A 365 6.27 -15.34 4.57
CA GLN A 365 4.84 -15.54 4.34
C GLN A 365 4.28 -14.58 3.29
N ILE A 366 4.67 -13.31 3.34
CA ILE A 366 4.01 -12.23 2.62
C ILE A 366 4.70 -11.91 1.29
N LEU A 367 6.02 -11.82 1.27
CA LEU A 367 6.77 -11.37 0.09
C LEU A 367 6.55 -12.24 -1.16
N PRO A 368 6.59 -13.59 -1.10
CA PRO A 368 6.35 -14.42 -2.28
C PRO A 368 4.93 -14.28 -2.83
N LEU A 369 3.93 -14.16 -1.94
CA LEU A 369 2.53 -13.97 -2.34
C LEU A 369 2.31 -12.62 -3.01
N LEU A 370 2.94 -11.56 -2.49
CA LEU A 370 2.88 -10.23 -3.10
C LEU A 370 3.53 -10.22 -4.48
N LEU A 371 4.76 -10.71 -4.60
CA LEU A 371 5.47 -10.73 -5.88
C LEU A 371 4.74 -11.58 -6.92
N GLY A 372 4.27 -12.77 -6.55
CA GLY A 372 3.46 -13.63 -7.42
C GLY A 372 2.13 -12.97 -7.82
N GLY A 373 1.47 -12.31 -6.88
CA GLY A 373 0.23 -11.58 -7.16
C GLY A 373 0.43 -10.37 -8.07
N VAL A 374 1.53 -9.62 -7.89
CA VAL A 374 1.90 -8.49 -8.78
C VAL A 374 2.18 -8.98 -10.20
N LEU A 375 2.87 -10.13 -10.33
CA LEU A 375 3.14 -10.74 -11.63
C LEU A 375 1.83 -11.12 -12.35
N VAL A 376 0.89 -11.75 -11.66
CA VAL A 376 -0.42 -12.13 -12.22
C VAL A 376 -1.25 -10.88 -12.54
N ALA A 377 -1.26 -9.87 -11.66
CA ALA A 377 -1.95 -8.62 -11.91
C ALA A 377 -1.39 -7.88 -13.14
N GLY A 378 -0.07 -7.80 -13.28
CA GLY A 378 0.59 -7.23 -14.45
C GLY A 378 0.29 -7.98 -15.74
N LEU A 379 0.23 -9.32 -15.69
CA LEU A 379 -0.15 -10.14 -16.83
C LEU A 379 -1.59 -9.87 -17.29
N LEU A 380 -2.53 -9.79 -16.36
CA LEU A 380 -3.95 -9.62 -16.68
C LEU A 380 -4.28 -8.18 -17.10
N LEU A 381 -3.77 -7.20 -16.39
CA LEU A 381 -4.23 -5.81 -16.48
C LEU A 381 -3.16 -4.86 -17.06
N GLY A 382 -1.88 -5.28 -17.08
CA GLY A 382 -0.78 -4.41 -17.47
C GLY A 382 -0.43 -3.37 -16.40
N ARG A 383 0.15 -2.28 -16.83
CA ARG A 383 0.44 -1.08 -16.02
C ARG A 383 -0.11 0.17 -16.73
N VAL A 384 -0.01 1.33 -16.07
CA VAL A 384 -0.46 2.61 -16.63
C VAL A 384 0.14 2.83 -18.02
N GLY A 385 -0.71 3.11 -19.02
CA GLY A 385 -0.30 3.32 -20.41
C GLY A 385 0.02 2.05 -21.21
N HIS A 386 0.04 0.87 -20.58
CA HIS A 386 0.36 -0.40 -21.22
C HIS A 386 -0.65 -1.47 -20.89
N GLU A 387 -1.26 -2.06 -21.94
CA GLU A 387 -2.31 -3.06 -21.76
C GLU A 387 -1.74 -4.45 -21.40
N GLY A 388 -2.48 -5.16 -20.53
CA GLY A 388 -2.29 -6.58 -20.28
C GLY A 388 -3.13 -7.45 -21.22
N LEU A 389 -3.47 -8.64 -20.76
CA LEU A 389 -4.37 -9.54 -21.49
C LEU A 389 -5.80 -8.97 -21.59
N ILE A 390 -6.24 -8.22 -20.59
CA ILE A 390 -7.57 -7.58 -20.57
C ILE A 390 -7.44 -6.17 -21.18
N PRO A 391 -8.18 -5.88 -22.29
CA PRO A 391 -8.15 -4.56 -22.91
C PRO A 391 -8.70 -3.46 -22.00
N SER A 392 -8.03 -2.34 -21.89
CA SER A 392 -8.52 -1.14 -21.19
C SER A 392 -9.86 -0.64 -21.75
N GLY A 393 -10.05 -0.71 -23.05
CA GLY A 393 -11.30 -0.33 -23.72
C GLY A 393 -12.53 -1.16 -23.29
N TRP A 394 -12.34 -2.39 -22.83
CA TRP A 394 -13.44 -3.18 -22.25
C TRP A 394 -13.85 -2.63 -20.89
N VAL A 395 -12.86 -2.27 -20.07
CA VAL A 395 -13.11 -1.69 -18.76
C VAL A 395 -13.88 -0.38 -18.91
N VAL A 396 -13.45 0.52 -19.80
CA VAL A 396 -14.10 1.81 -20.04
C VAL A 396 -15.57 1.65 -20.48
N ARG A 397 -15.87 0.72 -21.39
CA ARG A 397 -17.25 0.46 -21.86
C ARG A 397 -18.16 -0.04 -20.73
N LEU A 398 -17.63 -0.77 -19.76
CA LEU A 398 -18.39 -1.33 -18.63
C LEU A 398 -18.64 -0.33 -17.51
N VAL A 399 -17.83 0.74 -17.40
CA VAL A 399 -17.89 1.70 -16.27
C VAL A 399 -18.45 3.08 -16.67
N GLY A 400 -19.05 3.22 -17.86
CA GLY A 400 -19.75 4.44 -18.26
C GLY A 400 -21.05 4.67 -17.49
N GLY A 401 -21.41 5.94 -17.26
CA GLY A 401 -22.63 6.33 -16.54
C GLY A 401 -22.61 6.00 -15.04
N ASN A 402 -23.81 5.87 -14.43
CA ASN A 402 -23.96 5.61 -12.98
C ASN A 402 -24.88 4.42 -12.68
N SER A 403 -24.88 3.39 -13.53
CA SER A 403 -25.68 2.20 -13.29
C SER A 403 -25.12 1.33 -12.16
N LEU A 404 -25.95 0.48 -11.56
CA LEU A 404 -25.51 -0.52 -10.59
C LEU A 404 -24.37 -1.37 -11.15
N TRP A 405 -24.50 -1.80 -12.42
CA TRP A 405 -23.50 -2.63 -13.08
C TRP A 405 -22.19 -1.90 -13.31
N ALA A 406 -22.24 -0.62 -13.72
CA ALA A 406 -21.03 0.18 -13.90
C ALA A 406 -20.26 0.35 -12.59
N ASN A 407 -20.96 0.68 -11.49
CA ASN A 407 -20.36 0.80 -10.16
C ASN A 407 -19.84 -0.55 -9.64
N PHE A 408 -20.57 -1.65 -9.87
CA PHE A 408 -20.14 -2.98 -9.49
C PHE A 408 -18.86 -3.40 -10.25
N PHE A 409 -18.85 -3.23 -11.58
CA PHE A 409 -17.66 -3.55 -12.38
C PHE A 409 -16.46 -2.69 -11.99
N ALA A 410 -16.66 -1.40 -11.72
CA ALA A 410 -15.60 -0.53 -11.23
C ALA A 410 -15.04 -1.00 -9.88
N SER A 411 -15.90 -1.42 -8.95
CA SER A 411 -15.48 -1.96 -7.65
C SER A 411 -14.70 -3.26 -7.81
N VAL A 412 -15.15 -4.17 -8.69
CA VAL A 412 -14.46 -5.44 -8.95
C VAL A 412 -13.14 -5.20 -9.68
N ALA A 413 -13.14 -4.30 -10.68
CA ALA A 413 -11.89 -3.92 -11.37
C ALA A 413 -10.87 -3.34 -10.37
N GLY A 414 -11.29 -2.38 -9.54
CA GLY A 414 -10.46 -1.83 -8.47
C GLY A 414 -9.93 -2.89 -7.52
N ALA A 415 -10.78 -3.86 -7.13
CA ALA A 415 -10.39 -4.95 -6.25
C ALA A 415 -9.37 -5.93 -6.87
N LEU A 416 -9.33 -6.05 -8.18
CA LEU A 416 -8.38 -6.93 -8.88
C LEU A 416 -7.11 -6.20 -9.34
N MET A 417 -7.23 -4.90 -9.63
CA MET A 417 -6.12 -4.08 -10.09
C MET A 417 -5.14 -3.82 -8.93
N TYR A 418 -3.87 -3.76 -9.26
CA TYR A 418 -2.85 -3.32 -8.32
C TYR A 418 -2.47 -1.88 -8.63
N PHE A 419 -2.97 -0.97 -7.81
CA PHE A 419 -2.58 0.44 -7.87
C PHE A 419 -1.63 0.77 -6.72
N ALA A 420 -0.54 1.47 -7.03
CA ALA A 420 0.13 2.22 -5.98
C ALA A 420 -0.75 3.41 -5.59
N THR A 421 -0.73 3.79 -4.34
CA THR A 421 -1.60 4.82 -3.75
C THR A 421 -1.61 6.15 -4.53
N LEU A 422 -0.54 6.45 -5.25
CA LEU A 422 -0.38 7.69 -6.03
C LEU A 422 -0.75 7.53 -7.50
N THR A 423 -0.66 6.32 -8.07
CA THR A 423 -0.94 6.10 -9.50
C THR A 423 -2.42 5.88 -9.80
N GLU A 424 -3.22 5.57 -8.79
CA GLU A 424 -4.67 5.37 -8.98
C GLU A 424 -5.40 6.64 -9.46
N VAL A 425 -4.96 7.83 -9.00
CA VAL A 425 -5.61 9.11 -9.33
C VAL A 425 -5.39 9.50 -10.78
N PRO A 426 -4.16 9.48 -11.34
CA PRO A 426 -3.93 9.70 -12.76
C PRO A 426 -4.67 8.70 -13.67
N ILE A 427 -4.69 7.42 -13.29
CA ILE A 427 -5.42 6.40 -14.06
C ILE A 427 -6.92 6.73 -14.11
N LEU A 428 -7.50 7.06 -12.96
CA LEU A 428 -8.90 7.45 -12.89
C LEU A 428 -9.21 8.70 -13.70
N GLN A 429 -8.30 9.67 -13.70
CA GLN A 429 -8.45 10.86 -14.52
C GLN A 429 -8.52 10.49 -16.00
N GLY A 430 -7.61 9.64 -16.49
CA GLY A 430 -7.67 9.12 -17.85
C GLY A 430 -8.98 8.36 -18.15
N LEU A 431 -9.45 7.51 -17.21
CA LEU A 431 -10.72 6.79 -17.37
C LEU A 431 -11.94 7.72 -17.37
N ILE A 432 -11.96 8.76 -16.51
CA ILE A 432 -13.03 9.77 -16.51
C ILE A 432 -13.02 10.55 -17.84
N GLY A 433 -11.84 10.95 -18.32
CA GLY A 433 -11.67 11.58 -19.63
C GLY A 433 -12.15 10.71 -20.79
N ALA A 434 -12.03 9.39 -20.65
CA ALA A 434 -12.55 8.41 -21.64
C ALA A 434 -14.04 8.09 -21.49
N GLY A 435 -14.77 8.69 -20.51
CA GLY A 435 -16.20 8.54 -20.33
C GLY A 435 -16.64 7.72 -19.11
N MET A 436 -15.73 7.40 -18.18
CA MET A 436 -16.10 6.78 -16.91
C MET A 436 -16.96 7.73 -16.05
N GLY A 437 -18.06 7.22 -15.50
CA GLY A 437 -18.91 7.99 -14.60
C GLY A 437 -18.23 8.32 -13.27
N LYS A 438 -18.60 9.43 -12.63
CA LYS A 438 -18.05 9.83 -11.31
C LYS A 438 -18.39 8.86 -10.19
N GLY A 439 -19.55 8.21 -10.27
CA GLY A 439 -19.95 7.14 -9.35
C GLY A 439 -18.99 5.94 -9.41
N PRO A 440 -18.84 5.29 -10.57
CA PRO A 440 -17.85 4.23 -10.77
C PRO A 440 -16.42 4.64 -10.39
N ALA A 441 -16.02 5.89 -10.62
CA ALA A 441 -14.73 6.41 -10.21
C ALA A 441 -14.55 6.37 -8.69
N LEU A 442 -15.56 6.80 -7.91
CA LEU A 442 -15.52 6.68 -6.45
C LEU A 442 -15.52 5.21 -6.00
N ALA A 443 -16.33 4.36 -6.66
CA ALA A 443 -16.39 2.94 -6.35
C ALA A 443 -15.01 2.26 -6.51
N LEU A 444 -14.28 2.58 -7.57
CA LEU A 444 -12.92 2.11 -7.80
C LEU A 444 -11.95 2.63 -6.74
N LEU A 445 -12.01 3.94 -6.38
CA LEU A 445 -11.17 4.55 -5.34
C LEU A 445 -11.36 3.97 -3.94
N LEU A 446 -12.57 3.47 -3.64
CA LEU A 446 -12.87 2.87 -2.34
C LEU A 446 -12.51 1.38 -2.28
N ALA A 447 -12.56 0.67 -3.41
CA ALA A 447 -12.22 -0.75 -3.48
C ALA A 447 -10.71 -0.98 -3.68
N GLY A 448 -10.07 -0.23 -4.59
CA GLY A 448 -8.69 -0.43 -5.05
C GLY A 448 -7.64 -0.40 -3.95
N PRO A 449 -7.56 0.65 -3.13
CA PRO A 449 -6.54 0.72 -2.07
C PRO A 449 -6.63 -0.39 -1.02
N ALA A 450 -7.84 -0.82 -0.69
CA ALA A 450 -8.08 -1.85 0.33
C ALA A 450 -7.92 -3.27 -0.21
N LEU A 451 -8.20 -3.45 -1.50
CA LEU A 451 -8.15 -4.73 -2.20
C LEU A 451 -7.22 -4.63 -3.39
N SER A 452 -6.49 -5.67 -3.64
CA SER A 452 -5.82 -5.97 -4.90
C SER A 452 -5.60 -7.47 -4.94
N LEU A 453 -5.40 -8.04 -6.10
CA LEU A 453 -5.17 -9.48 -6.20
C LEU A 453 -4.02 -9.96 -5.28
N PRO A 454 -2.84 -9.29 -5.25
CA PRO A 454 -1.78 -9.63 -4.31
C PRO A 454 -2.22 -9.54 -2.84
N ASN A 455 -2.89 -8.45 -2.47
CA ASN A 455 -3.33 -8.23 -1.11
C ASN A 455 -4.34 -9.30 -0.66
N MET A 456 -5.29 -9.67 -1.51
CA MET A 456 -6.26 -10.72 -1.21
C MET A 456 -5.61 -12.07 -0.93
N LEU A 457 -4.52 -12.41 -1.65
CA LEU A 457 -3.75 -13.65 -1.41
C LEU A 457 -3.08 -13.61 -0.03
N VAL A 458 -2.50 -12.48 0.35
CA VAL A 458 -1.89 -12.29 1.67
C VAL A 458 -2.94 -12.31 2.78
N ILE A 459 -4.04 -11.57 2.63
CA ILE A 459 -5.16 -11.55 3.60
C ILE A 459 -5.68 -12.97 3.83
N ARG A 460 -5.84 -13.76 2.74
CA ARG A 460 -6.23 -15.16 2.81
C ARG A 460 -5.24 -16.01 3.63
N SER A 461 -3.95 -15.76 3.50
CA SER A 461 -2.93 -16.49 4.27
C SER A 461 -2.95 -16.17 5.76
N ILE A 462 -3.50 -14.99 6.16
CA ILE A 462 -3.56 -14.53 7.54
C ILE A 462 -4.86 -14.96 8.23
N MET A 463 -6.03 -14.66 7.64
CA MET A 463 -7.32 -14.89 8.28
C MET A 463 -8.15 -16.03 7.67
N GLY A 464 -7.62 -16.69 6.65
CA GLY A 464 -8.24 -17.84 5.98
C GLY A 464 -9.23 -17.44 4.88
N THR A 465 -9.57 -18.42 4.02
CA THR A 465 -10.36 -18.17 2.78
C THR A 465 -11.76 -17.63 3.08
N LYS A 466 -12.48 -18.20 4.05
CA LYS A 466 -13.86 -17.83 4.37
C LYS A 466 -13.98 -16.36 4.78
N LYS A 467 -13.15 -15.92 5.73
CA LYS A 467 -13.11 -14.54 6.22
C LYS A 467 -12.68 -13.57 5.12
N THR A 468 -11.72 -13.96 4.28
CA THR A 468 -11.25 -13.14 3.15
C THR A 468 -12.34 -12.93 2.12
N VAL A 469 -13.05 -13.99 1.72
CA VAL A 469 -14.15 -13.86 0.75
C VAL A 469 -15.23 -12.92 1.26
N VAL A 470 -15.64 -13.07 2.51
CA VAL A 470 -16.66 -12.19 3.11
C VAL A 470 -16.15 -10.74 3.18
N PHE A 471 -14.90 -10.50 3.57
CA PHE A 471 -14.30 -9.17 3.59
C PHE A 471 -14.30 -8.53 2.19
N VAL A 472 -13.85 -9.25 1.18
CA VAL A 472 -13.83 -8.78 -0.22
C VAL A 472 -15.23 -8.45 -0.70
N LEU A 473 -16.21 -9.31 -0.46
CA LEU A 473 -17.60 -9.08 -0.83
C LEU A 473 -18.16 -7.82 -0.15
N LEU A 474 -17.91 -7.64 1.14
CA LEU A 474 -18.34 -6.45 1.87
C LEU A 474 -17.73 -5.16 1.26
N VAL A 475 -16.44 -5.16 0.96
CA VAL A 475 -15.77 -4.00 0.35
C VAL A 475 -16.38 -3.70 -1.02
N VAL A 476 -16.56 -4.71 -1.88
CA VAL A 476 -17.14 -4.53 -3.22
C VAL A 476 -18.57 -4.00 -3.13
N VAL A 477 -19.41 -4.58 -2.27
CA VAL A 477 -20.79 -4.11 -2.09
C VAL A 477 -20.83 -2.67 -1.60
N MET A 478 -20.07 -2.34 -0.56
CA MET A 478 -20.03 -1.00 0.01
C MET A 478 -19.49 0.03 -0.99
N ALA A 479 -18.44 -0.29 -1.71
CA ALA A 479 -17.88 0.57 -2.75
C ALA A 479 -18.90 0.81 -3.89
N THR A 480 -19.61 -0.23 -4.34
CA THR A 480 -20.67 -0.15 -5.35
C THR A 480 -21.79 0.77 -4.92
N LEU A 481 -22.31 0.57 -3.69
CA LEU A 481 -23.40 1.40 -3.16
C LEU A 481 -22.97 2.87 -3.03
N SER A 482 -21.76 3.12 -2.59
CA SER A 482 -21.22 4.48 -2.47
C SER A 482 -21.05 5.17 -3.79
N GLY A 483 -20.53 4.44 -4.78
CA GLY A 483 -20.42 4.98 -6.13
C GLY A 483 -21.78 5.36 -6.68
N MET A 484 -22.80 4.48 -6.54
CA MET A 484 -24.17 4.79 -6.96
C MET A 484 -24.73 6.03 -6.29
N VAL A 485 -24.62 6.12 -4.97
CA VAL A 485 -25.10 7.28 -4.20
C VAL A 485 -24.37 8.55 -4.65
N PHE A 486 -23.05 8.52 -4.71
CA PHE A 486 -22.26 9.67 -5.13
C PHE A 486 -22.58 10.11 -6.56
N GLY A 487 -22.62 9.18 -7.50
CA GLY A 487 -22.93 9.49 -8.90
C GLY A 487 -24.37 9.92 -9.16
N ALA A 488 -25.28 9.76 -8.18
CA ALA A 488 -26.64 10.31 -8.26
C ALA A 488 -26.70 11.80 -7.89
N PHE A 489 -25.70 12.30 -7.11
CA PHE A 489 -25.65 13.70 -6.68
C PHE A 489 -24.65 14.55 -7.49
N PHE A 490 -23.69 13.93 -8.15
CA PHE A 490 -22.58 14.59 -8.84
C PHE A 490 -22.39 14.07 -10.29
#